data_e675c64cdd77ca94ed719c56b41edd46
#
_entry.id   e675c64cdd77ca94ed719c56b41edd46
#
_cell.length_a   1.000
_cell.length_b   1.000
_cell.length_c   1.000
_cell.angle_alpha   90.00
_cell.angle_beta   90.00
_cell.angle_gamma   90.00
#
_symmetry.space_group_name_H-M   'P 1'
#
loop_
_entity.id
_entity.type
_entity.pdbx_description
1 polymer ?
#
loop_
_entity_poly.entity_id
_entity_poly.type
_entity_poly.pdbx_seq_one_letter_code
_entity_poly.pdbx_strand_id
1 'polypeptide(L)'
;TEQQDSITSFIGQRSLQPTSVHVQRWQADVLEQEEGSGSVQSKHLHSNNQDNASLALEQAWHFSPAWMQDLNGEDQATASNNSQIEKFNQNLSNYYDAQSKQFIANSTVRDAQVGYWFELNEHPEIDGHSGADKEFLITEKTFYSQNNLPKDLNQQLEQLLQQSHWQFTSTLSSIVSEQRQGNLPSLQRRHIKTVPAYHPEQHRPAAHPQRAQVVGPNGEEIHVDEWGRIKVRFLFTRNEDHTHDGGAGSNDNDTDSAWVDVLTPWAGEGYGARFLPRIGEI
;
A
#
# COMPACT_ATOMS: atom_id res chain seq x y z
N THR A 1 -27.56 32.96 -1.26
CA THR A 1 -27.89 31.68 -1.89
C THR A 1 -26.79 31.35 -2.84
N GLU A 2 -25.91 30.44 -2.44
CA GLU A 2 -24.90 29.87 -3.35
C GLU A 2 -25.63 29.12 -4.45
N GLN A 3 -25.57 29.64 -5.66
CA GLN A 3 -26.19 29.00 -6.83
C GLN A 3 -25.29 27.95 -7.48
N GLN A 4 -24.04 27.80 -7.01
CA GLN A 4 -23.07 26.85 -7.54
C GLN A 4 -22.43 26.04 -6.42
N ASP A 5 -22.18 24.75 -6.70
CA ASP A 5 -21.41 23.89 -5.83
C ASP A 5 -19.97 24.42 -5.75
N SER A 6 -19.41 24.51 -4.54
CA SER A 6 -18.11 25.13 -4.29
C SER A 6 -17.35 24.47 -3.15
N ILE A 7 -16.08 24.84 -3.03
CA ILE A 7 -15.26 24.55 -1.85
C ILE A 7 -15.40 25.71 -0.89
N THR A 8 -15.94 25.46 0.29
CA THR A 8 -16.25 26.49 1.29
C THR A 8 -15.14 26.73 2.30
N SER A 9 -14.27 25.73 2.52
CA SER A 9 -13.04 25.87 3.29
C SER A 9 -11.93 25.02 2.70
N PHE A 10 -10.69 25.50 2.84
CA PHE A 10 -9.51 24.82 2.35
C PHE A 10 -8.36 25.05 3.32
N ILE A 11 -7.83 23.94 3.90
CA ILE A 11 -6.85 23.99 4.96
C ILE A 11 -5.66 23.13 4.58
N GLY A 12 -4.45 23.71 4.55
CA GLY A 12 -3.22 22.96 4.41
C GLY A 12 -2.78 22.37 5.76
N GLN A 13 -2.55 21.07 5.79
CA GLN A 13 -2.04 20.37 6.94
C GLN A 13 -0.62 19.85 6.65
N ARG A 14 0.27 20.01 7.60
CA ARG A 14 1.62 19.46 7.55
C ARG A 14 1.85 18.49 8.69
N SER A 15 2.57 17.42 8.41
CA SER A 15 3.02 16.46 9.41
C SER A 15 4.52 16.22 9.27
N LEU A 16 5.19 16.02 10.40
CA LEU A 16 6.59 15.63 10.41
C LEU A 16 6.71 14.19 9.90
N GLN A 17 7.60 14.00 8.92
CA GLN A 17 7.88 12.71 8.32
C GLN A 17 9.39 12.45 8.33
N PRO A 18 9.84 11.19 8.26
CA PRO A 18 11.25 10.88 8.11
C PRO A 18 11.87 11.62 6.91
N THR A 19 13.08 12.13 7.09
CA THR A 19 13.81 12.85 6.02
C THR A 19 14.76 11.96 5.25
N SER A 20 14.96 10.73 5.71
CA SER A 20 15.72 9.70 5.00
C SER A 20 15.08 8.34 5.19
N VAL A 21 15.28 7.46 4.22
CA VAL A 21 14.80 6.07 4.22
C VAL A 21 15.99 5.15 4.04
N HIS A 22 16.03 4.09 4.83
CA HIS A 22 17.03 3.05 4.75
C HIS A 22 16.33 1.69 4.63
N VAL A 23 16.57 0.97 3.55
CA VAL A 23 15.99 -0.34 3.28
C VAL A 23 17.09 -1.38 3.32
N GLN A 24 16.88 -2.42 4.09
CA GLN A 24 17.80 -3.56 4.19
C GLN A 24 17.08 -4.83 3.78
N ARG A 25 17.79 -5.73 3.12
CA ARG A 25 17.33 -7.05 2.73
C ARG A 25 18.43 -8.06 2.94
N TRP A 26 18.07 -9.19 3.51
CA TRP A 26 18.94 -10.35 3.58
C TRP A 26 18.95 -11.10 2.26
N GLN A 27 20.13 -11.37 1.73
CA GLN A 27 20.33 -12.19 0.55
C GLN A 27 20.90 -13.55 0.97
N ALA A 28 20.07 -14.59 0.88
CA ALA A 28 20.42 -15.92 1.39
C ALA A 28 21.55 -16.57 0.59
N ASP A 29 21.57 -16.37 -0.73
CA ASP A 29 22.49 -17.04 -1.64
C ASP A 29 23.96 -16.64 -1.44
N VAL A 30 24.20 -15.39 -1.07
CA VAL A 30 25.56 -14.87 -0.81
C VAL A 30 25.83 -14.65 0.67
N LEU A 31 24.86 -14.87 1.54
CA LEU A 31 24.91 -14.62 2.98
C LEU A 31 25.31 -13.19 3.33
N GLU A 32 24.92 -12.26 2.48
CA GLU A 32 25.20 -10.83 2.61
C GLU A 32 23.92 -10.03 2.78
N GLN A 33 24.08 -8.81 3.21
CA GLN A 33 23.00 -7.85 3.35
C GLN A 33 23.08 -6.83 2.22
N GLU A 34 21.98 -6.65 1.51
CA GLU A 34 21.84 -5.55 0.56
C GLU A 34 21.18 -4.35 1.20
N GLU A 35 21.67 -3.18 0.89
CA GLU A 35 21.21 -1.91 1.42
C GLU A 35 20.83 -0.94 0.31
N GLY A 36 19.74 -0.22 0.53
CA GLY A 36 19.38 0.96 -0.23
C GLY A 36 19.07 2.11 0.72
N SER A 37 19.70 3.24 0.52
CA SER A 37 19.43 4.42 1.32
C SER A 37 19.25 5.66 0.46
N GLY A 38 18.47 6.61 0.93
CA GLY A 38 18.26 7.87 0.22
C GLY A 38 17.58 8.92 1.09
N SER A 39 17.81 10.17 0.75
CA SER A 39 17.10 11.29 1.35
C SER A 39 15.70 11.43 0.74
N VAL A 40 14.73 11.77 1.57
CA VAL A 40 13.40 12.15 1.13
C VAL A 40 13.43 13.60 0.64
N GLN A 41 13.47 13.78 -0.67
CA GLN A 41 13.42 15.10 -1.27
C GLN A 41 11.98 15.55 -1.44
N SER A 42 11.61 16.62 -0.74
CA SER A 42 10.27 17.17 -0.87
C SER A 42 10.03 17.77 -2.24
N LYS A 43 8.91 17.39 -2.86
CA LYS A 43 8.40 17.96 -4.10
C LYS A 43 7.29 18.98 -3.88
N HIS A 44 6.93 19.21 -2.62
CA HIS A 44 5.99 20.25 -2.25
C HIS A 44 6.65 21.63 -2.34
N LEU A 45 5.87 22.65 -2.68
CA LEU A 45 6.31 24.03 -2.57
C LEU A 45 6.33 24.43 -1.09
N HIS A 46 7.51 24.80 -0.62
CA HIS A 46 7.73 25.34 0.71
C HIS A 46 8.50 26.66 0.61
N SER A 47 8.31 27.54 1.58
CA SER A 47 9.27 28.64 1.79
C SER A 47 10.59 28.07 2.30
N ASN A 48 11.72 28.69 1.97
CA ASN A 48 13.07 28.20 2.17
C ASN A 48 13.43 27.73 3.62
N ASN A 49 12.65 28.11 4.62
CA ASN A 49 12.88 27.75 6.02
C ASN A 49 11.83 26.79 6.59
N GLN A 50 11.00 26.17 5.75
CA GLN A 50 9.88 25.32 6.19
C GLN A 50 9.87 23.95 5.51
N ASP A 51 10.98 23.56 4.93
CA ASP A 51 11.13 22.24 4.32
C ASP A 51 11.38 21.18 5.40
N ASN A 52 10.69 20.06 5.28
CA ASN A 52 10.88 18.92 6.16
C ASN A 52 12.32 18.38 6.11
N ALA A 53 12.94 18.41 4.93
CA ALA A 53 14.31 17.94 4.72
C ALA A 53 15.36 18.75 5.51
N SER A 54 15.08 20.01 5.83
CA SER A 54 15.99 20.85 6.64
C SER A 54 16.03 20.48 8.11
N LEU A 55 15.09 19.66 8.58
CA LEU A 55 14.94 19.33 10.00
C LEU A 55 15.83 18.18 10.46
N ALA A 56 16.55 17.51 9.57
CA ALA A 56 17.44 16.37 9.88
C ALA A 56 16.77 15.36 10.84
N LEU A 57 15.53 14.97 10.51
CA LEU A 57 14.76 14.02 11.31
C LEU A 57 15.35 12.62 11.21
N GLU A 58 14.95 11.77 12.15
CA GLU A 58 15.40 10.39 12.25
C GLU A 58 15.10 9.58 10.99
N GLN A 59 15.97 8.62 10.69
CA GLN A 59 15.82 7.74 9.52
C GLN A 59 14.70 6.74 9.73
N ALA A 60 13.94 6.47 8.67
CA ALA A 60 13.03 5.34 8.63
C ALA A 60 13.76 4.08 8.16
N TRP A 61 13.81 3.07 9.01
CA TRP A 61 14.40 1.77 8.72
C TRP A 61 13.35 0.77 8.32
N HIS A 62 13.55 0.10 7.19
CA HIS A 62 12.66 -0.94 6.68
C HIS A 62 13.44 -2.18 6.33
N PHE A 63 12.93 -3.34 6.76
CA PHE A 63 13.45 -4.63 6.37
C PHE A 63 12.57 -5.23 5.28
N SER A 64 13.13 -5.44 4.10
CA SER A 64 12.44 -6.08 3.00
C SER A 64 12.49 -7.60 3.17
N PRO A 65 11.40 -8.33 2.93
CA PRO A 65 11.40 -9.79 2.92
C PRO A 65 12.33 -10.34 1.82
N ALA A 66 13.05 -11.40 2.12
CA ALA A 66 13.97 -12.06 1.18
C ALA A 66 13.26 -12.58 -0.08
N TRP A 67 12.01 -12.99 0.04
CA TRP A 67 11.21 -13.54 -1.07
C TRP A 67 10.86 -12.55 -2.18
N MET A 68 11.13 -11.26 -2.01
CA MET A 68 10.96 -10.29 -3.11
C MET A 68 11.89 -10.56 -4.31
N GLN A 69 12.88 -11.40 -4.18
CA GLN A 69 13.74 -11.83 -5.28
C GLN A 69 13.01 -12.74 -6.27
N ASP A 70 12.10 -13.56 -5.76
CA ASP A 70 11.52 -14.67 -6.50
C ASP A 70 10.28 -14.29 -7.30
N LEU A 71 9.76 -13.08 -7.14
CA LEU A 71 8.52 -12.62 -7.80
C LEU A 71 8.62 -12.49 -9.33
N ASN A 72 9.82 -12.52 -9.89
CA ASN A 72 10.01 -12.38 -11.34
C ASN A 72 10.12 -13.74 -12.08
N GLY A 73 10.03 -14.89 -11.39
CA GLY A 73 10.14 -16.21 -12.00
C GLY A 73 11.51 -16.51 -12.62
N GLU A 74 12.50 -15.68 -12.40
CA GLU A 74 13.86 -15.91 -12.86
C GLU A 74 14.70 -16.48 -11.71
N ASP A 75 15.09 -17.71 -11.83
CA ASP A 75 15.94 -18.44 -10.87
C ASP A 75 17.38 -17.89 -10.76
N GLN A 76 17.65 -16.75 -11.32
CA GLN A 76 18.97 -16.13 -11.23
C GLN A 76 18.97 -15.10 -10.11
N ALA A 77 19.89 -15.27 -9.17
CA ALA A 77 20.38 -14.21 -8.31
C ALA A 77 20.92 -13.10 -9.22
N THR A 78 20.04 -12.29 -9.74
CA THR A 78 20.38 -11.30 -10.76
C THR A 78 20.76 -10.01 -10.09
N ALA A 79 21.66 -9.28 -10.74
CA ALA A 79 21.94 -7.88 -10.47
C ALA A 79 20.69 -6.96 -10.47
N SER A 80 19.52 -7.47 -10.81
CA SER A 80 18.21 -6.82 -10.68
C SER A 80 17.80 -6.56 -9.24
N ASN A 81 18.42 -7.18 -8.29
CA ASN A 81 18.11 -7.06 -6.87
C ASN A 81 18.26 -5.64 -6.35
N ASN A 82 19.33 -4.94 -6.74
CA ASN A 82 19.55 -3.55 -6.36
C ASN A 82 18.47 -2.63 -6.93
N SER A 83 18.01 -2.87 -8.15
CA SER A 83 16.97 -2.04 -8.77
C SER A 83 15.62 -2.16 -8.04
N GLN A 84 15.30 -3.31 -7.47
CA GLN A 84 14.07 -3.49 -6.69
C GLN A 84 14.16 -2.80 -5.32
N ILE A 85 15.30 -2.89 -4.65
CA ILE A 85 15.56 -2.15 -3.40
C ILE A 85 15.48 -0.64 -3.64
N GLU A 86 16.11 -0.15 -4.71
CA GLU A 86 16.03 1.25 -5.09
C GLU A 86 14.60 1.69 -5.38
N LYS A 87 13.84 0.88 -6.12
CA LYS A 87 12.43 1.15 -6.41
C LYS A 87 11.58 1.18 -5.13
N PHE A 88 11.81 0.25 -4.22
CA PHE A 88 11.13 0.21 -2.94
C PHE A 88 11.48 1.42 -2.07
N ASN A 89 12.76 1.75 -1.98
CA ASN A 89 13.26 2.95 -1.30
C ASN A 89 12.65 4.23 -1.89
N GLN A 90 12.60 4.34 -3.22
CA GLN A 90 11.98 5.48 -3.90
C GLN A 90 10.47 5.57 -3.62
N ASN A 91 9.76 4.44 -3.56
CA ASN A 91 8.35 4.42 -3.24
C ASN A 91 8.09 4.86 -1.79
N LEU A 92 8.89 4.40 -0.83
CA LEU A 92 8.81 4.85 0.56
C LEU A 92 9.11 6.34 0.70
N SER A 93 10.13 6.84 -0.01
CA SER A 93 10.46 8.26 -0.05
C SER A 93 9.30 9.10 -0.60
N ASN A 94 8.68 8.66 -1.70
CA ASN A 94 7.49 9.30 -2.25
C ASN A 94 6.30 9.26 -1.29
N TYR A 95 6.11 8.15 -0.57
CA TYR A 95 5.06 8.02 0.44
C TYR A 95 5.24 9.04 1.57
N TYR A 96 6.43 9.14 2.15
CA TYR A 96 6.71 10.10 3.22
C TYR A 96 6.59 11.56 2.74
N ASP A 97 7.06 11.85 1.51
CA ASP A 97 6.87 13.17 0.93
C ASP A 97 5.36 13.49 0.81
N ALA A 98 4.57 12.59 0.25
CA ALA A 98 3.13 12.76 0.12
C ALA A 98 2.44 12.99 1.48
N GLN A 99 2.87 12.28 2.54
CA GLN A 99 2.31 12.44 3.88
C GLN A 99 2.74 13.73 4.58
N SER A 100 3.83 14.37 4.14
CA SER A 100 4.36 15.57 4.78
C SER A 100 3.45 16.80 4.61
N LYS A 101 2.64 16.85 3.54
CA LYS A 101 1.71 17.94 3.26
C LYS A 101 0.46 17.45 2.56
N GLN A 102 -0.65 17.61 3.22
CA GLN A 102 -1.98 17.29 2.70
C GLN A 102 -2.92 18.49 2.85
N PHE A 103 -4.07 18.45 2.21
CA PHE A 103 -5.08 19.47 2.33
C PHE A 103 -6.43 18.84 2.66
N ILE A 104 -7.17 19.51 3.50
CA ILE A 104 -8.53 19.14 3.87
C ILE A 104 -9.44 20.26 3.44
N ALA A 105 -10.52 19.91 2.77
CA ALA A 105 -11.49 20.89 2.32
C ALA A 105 -12.89 20.54 2.83
N ASN A 106 -13.75 21.53 2.90
CA ASN A 106 -15.19 21.35 3.02
C ASN A 106 -15.83 21.77 1.69
N SER A 107 -16.68 20.91 1.12
CA SER A 107 -17.18 21.08 -0.23
C SER A 107 -18.65 20.70 -0.35
N THR A 108 -19.37 21.41 -1.18
CA THR A 108 -20.73 21.08 -1.63
C THR A 108 -20.75 20.38 -2.99
N VAL A 109 -19.60 20.24 -3.63
CA VAL A 109 -19.46 19.64 -4.97
C VAL A 109 -19.89 18.18 -4.95
N ARG A 110 -21.00 17.85 -5.62
CA ARG A 110 -21.67 16.54 -5.53
C ARG A 110 -20.97 15.45 -6.33
N ASP A 111 -20.40 15.79 -7.45
CA ASP A 111 -19.74 14.89 -8.38
C ASP A 111 -18.24 14.68 -8.10
N ALA A 112 -17.72 15.28 -7.03
CA ALA A 112 -16.35 15.04 -6.58
C ALA A 112 -16.16 13.56 -6.22
N GLN A 113 -15.19 12.88 -6.85
CA GLN A 113 -14.91 11.46 -6.65
C GLN A 113 -13.44 11.25 -6.31
N VAL A 114 -13.16 10.25 -5.48
CA VAL A 114 -11.78 9.83 -5.16
C VAL A 114 -11.09 9.34 -6.43
N GLY A 115 -9.84 9.75 -6.61
CA GLY A 115 -9.05 9.46 -7.82
C GLY A 115 -9.20 10.49 -8.94
N TYR A 116 -10.16 11.40 -8.83
CA TYR A 116 -10.30 12.53 -9.75
C TYR A 116 -9.53 13.75 -9.23
N TRP A 117 -9.20 14.64 -10.13
CA TRP A 117 -8.51 15.89 -9.82
C TRP A 117 -9.28 17.10 -10.35
N PHE A 118 -9.00 18.24 -9.76
CA PHE A 118 -9.58 19.54 -10.18
C PHE A 118 -8.54 20.65 -10.03
N GLU A 119 -8.76 21.74 -10.70
CA GLU A 119 -8.03 22.99 -10.52
C GLU A 119 -8.80 23.89 -9.55
N LEU A 120 -8.11 24.34 -8.48
CA LEU A 120 -8.70 25.28 -7.52
C LEU A 120 -8.45 26.71 -7.99
N ASN A 121 -9.54 27.45 -8.19
CA ASN A 121 -9.55 28.85 -8.60
C ASN A 121 -10.30 29.70 -7.58
N GLU A 122 -10.13 31.01 -7.64
CA GLU A 122 -10.75 31.99 -6.75
C GLU A 122 -10.33 31.84 -5.28
N HIS A 123 -9.10 31.35 -5.05
CA HIS A 123 -8.52 31.26 -3.72
C HIS A 123 -7.35 32.23 -3.57
N PRO A 124 -7.33 33.09 -2.53
CA PRO A 124 -6.39 34.21 -2.42
C PRO A 124 -4.90 33.81 -2.49
N GLU A 125 -4.56 32.65 -1.91
CA GLU A 125 -3.17 32.16 -1.91
C GLU A 125 -2.86 31.29 -3.13
N ILE A 126 -3.79 30.39 -3.50
CA ILE A 126 -3.55 29.40 -4.58
C ILE A 126 -3.51 30.07 -5.95
N ASP A 127 -4.25 31.15 -6.16
CA ASP A 127 -4.25 31.87 -7.44
C ASP A 127 -2.88 32.47 -7.79
N GLY A 128 -2.04 32.73 -6.79
CA GLY A 128 -0.65 33.17 -6.99
C GLY A 128 0.32 32.05 -7.42
N HIS A 129 -0.10 30.78 -7.42
CA HIS A 129 0.75 29.65 -7.79
C HIS A 129 0.75 29.37 -9.31
N SER A 130 1.73 28.59 -9.77
CA SER A 130 1.79 28.12 -11.15
C SER A 130 0.74 27.04 -11.43
N GLY A 131 0.39 26.79 -12.71
CA GLY A 131 -0.73 25.92 -13.11
C GLY A 131 -0.76 24.56 -12.42
N ALA A 132 0.37 23.82 -12.40
CA ALA A 132 0.44 22.51 -11.78
C ALA A 132 0.21 22.52 -10.25
N ASP A 133 0.50 23.64 -9.59
CA ASP A 133 0.33 23.79 -8.14
C ASP A 133 -1.10 24.15 -7.72
N LYS A 134 -1.95 24.46 -8.69
CA LYS A 134 -3.38 24.64 -8.49
C LYS A 134 -4.20 23.37 -8.65
N GLU A 135 -3.59 22.31 -9.16
CA GLU A 135 -4.23 21.02 -9.41
C GLU A 135 -4.19 20.13 -8.17
N PHE A 136 -5.36 19.67 -7.73
CA PHE A 136 -5.53 18.85 -6.55
C PHE A 136 -6.21 17.52 -6.90
N LEU A 137 -5.62 16.44 -6.44
CA LEU A 137 -6.15 15.08 -6.50
C LEU A 137 -6.95 14.79 -5.24
N ILE A 138 -8.13 14.23 -5.38
CA ILE A 138 -8.96 13.77 -4.25
C ILE A 138 -8.48 12.39 -3.84
N THR A 139 -7.87 12.27 -2.65
CA THR A 139 -7.32 11.01 -2.12
C THR A 139 -8.31 10.28 -1.23
N GLU A 140 -9.16 11.00 -0.54
CA GLU A 140 -10.19 10.47 0.35
C GLU A 140 -11.40 11.40 0.33
N LYS A 141 -12.58 10.87 0.58
CA LYS A 141 -13.81 11.67 0.70
C LYS A 141 -14.73 11.10 1.76
N THR A 142 -15.06 11.92 2.74
CA THR A 142 -16.16 11.63 3.67
C THR A 142 -17.38 12.41 3.23
N PHE A 143 -18.47 11.70 2.94
CA PHE A 143 -19.74 12.30 2.55
C PHE A 143 -20.72 12.27 3.71
N TYR A 144 -21.45 13.37 3.90
CA TYR A 144 -22.54 13.43 4.84
C TYR A 144 -23.79 13.98 4.18
N SER A 145 -24.93 13.43 4.58
CA SER A 145 -26.23 13.93 4.17
C SER A 145 -27.26 13.73 5.26
N GLN A 146 -28.15 14.68 5.37
CA GLN A 146 -29.31 14.60 6.25
C GLN A 146 -30.56 14.49 5.39
N ASN A 147 -31.39 13.48 5.68
CA ASN A 147 -32.67 13.36 4.98
C ASN A 147 -33.57 14.56 5.30
N ASN A 148 -34.49 14.87 4.42
CA ASN A 148 -35.45 15.96 4.58
C ASN A 148 -36.84 15.44 4.96
N LEU A 149 -36.93 14.28 5.59
CA LEU A 149 -38.20 13.73 6.09
C LEU A 149 -38.81 14.66 7.16
N PRO A 150 -40.14 14.72 7.28
CA PRO A 150 -40.80 15.37 8.38
C PRO A 150 -40.33 14.83 9.74
N LYS A 151 -40.29 15.69 10.76
CA LYS A 151 -39.75 15.33 12.09
C LYS A 151 -40.38 14.07 12.68
N ASP A 152 -41.68 13.88 12.47
CA ASP A 152 -42.40 12.70 12.99
C ASP A 152 -41.94 11.39 12.37
N LEU A 153 -41.61 11.40 11.06
CA LEU A 153 -41.04 10.24 10.37
C LEU A 153 -39.56 10.02 10.75
N ASN A 154 -38.82 11.07 11.05
CA ASN A 154 -37.44 10.95 11.53
C ASN A 154 -37.39 10.20 12.88
N GLN A 155 -38.31 10.49 13.81
CA GLN A 155 -38.38 9.78 15.09
C GLN A 155 -38.66 8.28 14.90
N GLN A 156 -39.59 7.94 13.99
CA GLN A 156 -39.89 6.55 13.68
C GLN A 156 -38.71 5.84 13.03
N LEU A 157 -37.98 6.54 12.13
CA LEU A 157 -36.78 6.00 11.50
C LEU A 157 -35.68 5.75 12.53
N GLU A 158 -35.42 6.68 13.45
CA GLU A 158 -34.45 6.52 14.53
C GLU A 158 -34.80 5.32 15.44
N GLN A 159 -36.06 5.11 15.75
CA GLN A 159 -36.51 3.93 16.53
C GLN A 159 -36.26 2.61 15.77
N LEU A 160 -36.52 2.60 14.46
CA LEU A 160 -36.24 1.45 13.61
C LEU A 160 -34.73 1.17 13.48
N LEU A 161 -33.91 2.22 13.37
CA LEU A 161 -32.46 2.09 13.32
C LEU A 161 -31.86 1.59 14.64
N GLN A 162 -32.42 2.03 15.78
CA GLN A 162 -32.02 1.52 17.10
C GLN A 162 -32.36 0.03 17.29
N GLN A 163 -33.42 -0.44 16.66
CA GLN A 163 -33.82 -1.84 16.68
C GLN A 163 -33.03 -2.69 15.65
N SER A 164 -32.43 -2.06 14.66
CA SER A 164 -31.61 -2.73 13.69
C SER A 164 -30.20 -2.96 14.25
N HIS A 165 -29.51 -4.00 13.77
CA HIS A 165 -28.11 -4.23 14.09
C HIS A 165 -27.15 -3.30 13.34
N TRP A 166 -27.66 -2.29 12.65
CA TRP A 166 -26.87 -1.31 11.91
C TRP A 166 -26.39 -0.22 12.86
N GLN A 167 -25.09 -0.16 13.07
CA GLN A 167 -24.46 0.92 13.83
C GLN A 167 -23.99 2.00 12.85
N PHE A 168 -24.63 3.16 12.91
CA PHE A 168 -24.14 4.35 12.24
C PHE A 168 -23.24 5.12 13.21
N THR A 169 -21.94 5.07 13.00
CA THR A 169 -21.00 5.95 13.70
C THR A 169 -21.02 7.32 13.03
N SER A 170 -21.79 8.24 13.57
CA SER A 170 -21.75 9.64 13.16
C SER A 170 -20.51 10.31 13.79
N THR A 171 -19.39 10.28 13.10
CA THR A 171 -18.18 11.04 13.47
C THR A 171 -18.28 12.53 13.13
N LEU A 172 -19.36 12.96 12.51
CA LEU A 172 -19.52 14.30 11.92
C LEU A 172 -20.53 15.21 12.65
N SER A 173 -21.10 14.78 13.77
CA SER A 173 -22.15 15.51 14.48
C SER A 173 -21.76 16.90 15.00
N SER A 174 -20.45 17.21 15.05
CA SER A 174 -19.95 18.51 15.51
C SER A 174 -19.65 19.54 14.41
N ILE A 175 -19.57 19.11 13.14
CA ILE A 175 -19.06 19.95 12.04
C ILE A 175 -20.20 20.56 11.20
N VAL A 176 -21.43 20.01 11.25
CA VAL A 176 -22.47 20.24 10.25
C VAL A 176 -23.79 20.66 10.86
N SER A 177 -23.81 21.82 11.52
CA SER A 177 -25.09 22.32 12.06
C SER A 177 -25.99 23.02 11.05
N GLU A 178 -25.48 23.47 9.89
CA GLU A 178 -26.22 24.32 8.97
C GLU A 178 -26.43 23.77 7.56
N GLN A 179 -25.60 22.84 7.09
CA GLN A 179 -25.73 22.28 5.75
C GLN A 179 -26.32 20.86 5.78
N ARG A 180 -27.35 20.61 4.99
CA ARG A 180 -28.02 19.30 4.93
C ARG A 180 -27.19 18.22 4.22
N GLN A 181 -26.26 18.63 3.39
CA GLN A 181 -25.36 17.72 2.66
C GLN A 181 -24.04 18.42 2.35
N GLY A 182 -23.00 17.65 2.28
CA GLY A 182 -21.68 18.12 1.90
C GLY A 182 -20.68 16.99 1.93
N ASN A 183 -19.45 17.31 1.62
CA ASN A 183 -18.35 16.35 1.72
C ASN A 183 -17.08 17.02 2.23
N LEU A 184 -16.23 16.17 2.83
CA LEU A 184 -14.92 16.53 3.36
C LEU A 184 -13.88 15.76 2.54
N PRO A 185 -13.39 16.30 1.44
CA PRO A 185 -12.31 15.67 0.69
C PRO A 185 -10.97 15.93 1.35
N SER A 186 -10.14 14.88 1.42
CA SER A 186 -8.70 14.97 1.61
C SER A 186 -8.05 15.08 0.25
N LEU A 187 -7.13 16.04 0.13
CA LEU A 187 -6.56 16.43 -1.14
C LEU A 187 -5.03 16.41 -1.08
N GLN A 188 -4.44 16.12 -2.20
CA GLN A 188 -3.00 16.17 -2.43
C GLN A 188 -2.75 16.94 -3.74
N ARG A 189 -1.62 17.62 -3.87
CA ARG A 189 -1.25 18.20 -5.16
C ARG A 189 -1.05 17.09 -6.20
N ARG A 190 -1.62 17.24 -7.37
CA ARG A 190 -1.65 16.24 -8.44
C ARG A 190 -0.25 15.78 -8.88
N HIS A 191 0.72 16.69 -8.91
CA HIS A 191 2.10 16.36 -9.32
C HIS A 191 2.89 15.56 -8.29
N ILE A 192 2.41 15.47 -7.03
CA ILE A 192 3.01 14.63 -6.00
C ILE A 192 2.60 13.17 -6.23
N LYS A 193 3.56 12.26 -6.27
CA LYS A 193 3.28 10.84 -6.46
C LYS A 193 2.47 10.29 -5.30
N THR A 194 1.33 9.70 -5.63
CA THR A 194 0.52 8.95 -4.67
C THR A 194 1.03 7.52 -4.60
N VAL A 195 1.46 7.11 -3.43
CA VAL A 195 1.93 5.75 -3.15
C VAL A 195 1.08 5.18 -2.01
N PRO A 196 0.57 3.94 -2.14
CA PRO A 196 -0.16 3.30 -1.05
C PRO A 196 0.69 3.21 0.22
N ALA A 197 0.03 3.36 1.37
CA ALA A 197 0.68 3.14 2.65
C ALA A 197 1.17 1.69 2.76
N TYR A 198 2.41 1.53 3.23
CA TYR A 198 2.96 0.23 3.53
C TYR A 198 3.15 0.08 5.04
N HIS A 199 2.27 -0.68 5.66
CA HIS A 199 2.36 -1.05 7.07
C HIS A 199 2.56 -2.56 7.16
N PRO A 200 3.80 -3.05 7.37
CA PRO A 200 4.10 -4.49 7.35
C PRO A 200 3.21 -5.29 8.30
N GLU A 201 2.94 -4.74 9.49
CA GLU A 201 2.11 -5.41 10.50
C GLU A 201 0.63 -5.54 10.08
N GLN A 202 0.13 -4.61 9.26
CA GLN A 202 -1.27 -4.60 8.81
C GLN A 202 -1.44 -5.29 7.45
N HIS A 203 -0.49 -5.09 6.54
CA HIS A 203 -0.59 -5.56 5.16
C HIS A 203 0.06 -6.93 4.94
N ARG A 204 0.87 -7.39 5.89
CA ARG A 204 1.45 -8.72 5.84
C ARG A 204 0.41 -9.73 6.29
N PRO A 205 -0.03 -10.67 5.44
CA PRO A 205 -0.95 -11.70 5.88
C PRO A 205 -0.30 -12.55 6.97
N ALA A 206 -1.07 -12.90 7.99
CA ALA A 206 -0.61 -13.85 9.00
C ALA A 206 -0.34 -15.20 8.32
N ALA A 207 0.90 -15.69 8.43
CA ALA A 207 1.26 -16.98 7.88
C ALA A 207 0.68 -18.09 8.79
N HIS A 208 -0.17 -18.91 8.22
CA HIS A 208 -0.66 -20.14 8.85
C HIS A 208 -0.05 -21.33 8.14
N PRO A 209 0.11 -22.49 8.82
CA PRO A 209 0.51 -23.71 8.16
C PRO A 209 -0.41 -24.02 6.98
N GLN A 210 0.17 -24.27 5.82
CA GLN A 210 -0.54 -24.60 4.59
C GLN A 210 -0.10 -25.97 4.10
N ARG A 211 -1.00 -26.68 3.46
CA ARG A 211 -0.65 -27.90 2.72
C ARG A 211 -0.29 -27.52 1.29
N ALA A 212 0.76 -28.13 0.80
CA ALA A 212 1.22 -27.95 -0.57
C ALA A 212 1.70 -29.30 -1.12
N GLN A 213 1.61 -29.44 -2.42
CA GLN A 213 2.16 -30.61 -3.13
C GLN A 213 3.53 -30.25 -3.70
N VAL A 214 4.52 -31.12 -3.52
CA VAL A 214 5.83 -30.94 -4.13
C VAL A 214 5.71 -31.10 -5.65
N VAL A 215 6.27 -30.17 -6.39
CA VAL A 215 6.24 -30.14 -7.87
C VAL A 215 7.65 -30.07 -8.45
N GLY A 216 7.79 -30.46 -9.71
CA GLY A 216 9.05 -30.40 -10.43
C GLY A 216 8.86 -30.76 -11.92
N PRO A 217 9.95 -30.82 -12.69
CA PRO A 217 9.93 -31.21 -14.08
C PRO A 217 9.37 -32.63 -14.28
N ASN A 218 8.68 -32.81 -15.40
CA ASN A 218 8.12 -34.13 -15.74
C ASN A 218 9.21 -35.20 -15.85
N GLY A 219 9.01 -36.32 -15.15
CA GLY A 219 9.91 -37.45 -15.19
C GLY A 219 11.01 -37.46 -14.14
N GLU A 220 11.09 -36.43 -13.32
CA GLU A 220 11.96 -36.41 -12.14
C GLU A 220 11.23 -36.94 -10.92
N GLU A 221 11.96 -37.64 -10.03
CA GLU A 221 11.45 -38.13 -8.75
C GLU A 221 11.67 -37.10 -7.63
N ILE A 222 12.80 -36.41 -7.68
CA ILE A 222 13.22 -35.39 -6.72
C ILE A 222 13.72 -34.18 -7.50
N HIS A 223 13.20 -33.00 -7.15
CA HIS A 223 13.62 -31.72 -7.73
C HIS A 223 14.01 -30.76 -6.61
N VAL A 224 15.29 -30.51 -6.47
CA VAL A 224 15.86 -29.63 -5.44
C VAL A 224 17.01 -28.81 -6.01
N ASP A 225 17.25 -27.64 -5.43
CA ASP A 225 18.43 -26.85 -5.74
C ASP A 225 19.65 -27.26 -4.90
N GLU A 226 20.76 -26.53 -5.04
CA GLU A 226 22.00 -26.75 -4.30
C GLU A 226 21.85 -26.63 -2.77
N TRP A 227 20.85 -25.87 -2.31
CA TRP A 227 20.51 -25.68 -0.90
C TRP A 227 19.54 -26.74 -0.37
N GLY A 228 18.99 -27.57 -1.27
CA GLY A 228 17.98 -28.57 -0.93
C GLY A 228 16.59 -27.97 -0.74
N ARG A 229 16.32 -26.82 -1.30
CA ARG A 229 15.00 -26.22 -1.38
C ARG A 229 14.15 -26.93 -2.43
N ILE A 230 12.85 -26.89 -2.27
CA ILE A 230 11.87 -27.54 -3.15
C ILE A 230 10.94 -26.53 -3.80
N LYS A 231 10.28 -26.94 -4.86
CA LYS A 231 9.16 -26.20 -5.45
C LYS A 231 7.85 -26.85 -5.02
N VAL A 232 6.82 -26.02 -4.80
CA VAL A 232 5.54 -26.51 -4.29
C VAL A 232 4.36 -25.87 -5.05
N ARG A 233 3.26 -26.61 -5.12
CA ARG A 233 1.98 -26.11 -5.52
C ARG A 233 1.07 -26.02 -4.29
N PHE A 234 0.50 -24.87 -4.03
CA PHE A 234 -0.49 -24.72 -2.98
C PHE A 234 -1.84 -25.30 -3.41
N LEU A 235 -2.49 -26.06 -2.53
CA LEU A 235 -3.73 -26.78 -2.87
C LEU A 235 -4.93 -25.86 -3.16
N PHE A 236 -4.84 -24.58 -2.83
CA PHE A 236 -5.86 -23.58 -3.16
C PHE A 236 -5.71 -22.99 -4.57
N THR A 237 -4.60 -23.27 -5.29
CA THR A 237 -4.39 -22.78 -6.65
C THR A 237 -5.08 -23.70 -7.67
N ARG A 238 -5.61 -23.09 -8.75
CA ARG A 238 -6.33 -23.81 -9.82
C ARG A 238 -5.74 -23.46 -11.19
N ASN A 239 -5.78 -24.41 -12.13
CA ASN A 239 -5.29 -24.20 -13.49
C ASN A 239 -6.09 -23.13 -14.22
N GLU A 240 -7.36 -22.97 -13.91
CA GLU A 240 -8.25 -21.99 -14.53
C GLU A 240 -7.90 -20.53 -14.17
N ASP A 241 -7.12 -20.33 -13.12
CA ASP A 241 -6.77 -18.98 -12.64
C ASP A 241 -5.60 -18.35 -13.42
N HIS A 242 -5.08 -19.01 -14.47
CA HIS A 242 -4.02 -18.52 -15.36
C HIS A 242 -4.50 -17.59 -16.49
N THR A 243 -5.62 -16.92 -16.33
CA THR A 243 -6.20 -16.12 -17.40
C THR A 243 -5.51 -14.78 -17.67
N HIS A 244 -4.56 -14.37 -16.84
CA HIS A 244 -3.82 -13.10 -16.95
C HIS A 244 -2.46 -13.17 -16.26
N ASP A 245 -1.56 -12.26 -16.62
CA ASP A 245 -0.25 -12.12 -15.96
C ASP A 245 -0.42 -11.87 -14.46
N GLY A 246 0.27 -12.66 -13.64
CA GLY A 246 0.16 -12.61 -12.20
C GLY A 246 -1.05 -13.29 -11.60
N GLY A 247 -1.77 -14.11 -12.37
CA GLY A 247 -2.85 -14.97 -11.87
C GLY A 247 -2.36 -15.96 -10.82
N ALA A 248 -3.26 -16.33 -9.90
CA ALA A 248 -2.99 -17.28 -8.81
C ALA A 248 -3.17 -18.74 -9.23
N GLY A 249 -2.91 -19.07 -10.50
CA GLY A 249 -3.10 -20.39 -11.06
C GLY A 249 -1.95 -21.37 -10.77
N SER A 250 -2.09 -22.59 -11.27
CA SER A 250 -1.09 -23.64 -11.18
C SER A 250 -0.86 -24.33 -12.52
N ASN A 251 0.38 -24.67 -12.82
CA ASN A 251 0.78 -25.45 -13.99
C ASN A 251 1.11 -26.91 -13.65
N ASP A 252 1.09 -27.27 -12.38
CA ASP A 252 1.54 -28.56 -11.83
C ASP A 252 2.99 -28.90 -12.21
N ASN A 253 3.85 -27.89 -12.22
CA ASN A 253 5.28 -28.03 -12.50
C ASN A 253 6.14 -27.08 -11.64
N ASP A 254 7.44 -27.05 -11.92
CA ASP A 254 8.42 -26.26 -11.20
C ASP A 254 8.29 -24.74 -11.35
N THR A 255 7.36 -24.25 -12.17
CA THR A 255 7.07 -22.81 -12.30
C THR A 255 6.02 -22.29 -11.31
N ASP A 256 5.39 -23.19 -10.53
CA ASP A 256 4.26 -22.84 -9.66
C ASP A 256 4.65 -22.08 -8.39
N SER A 257 5.89 -22.17 -7.96
CA SER A 257 6.38 -21.41 -6.80
C SER A 257 7.84 -21.01 -6.94
N ALA A 258 8.24 -20.09 -6.08
CA ALA A 258 9.64 -19.89 -5.72
C ALA A 258 10.21 -21.11 -4.98
N TRP A 259 11.51 -21.16 -4.84
CA TRP A 259 12.17 -22.16 -4.00
C TRP A 259 11.76 -22.00 -2.52
N VAL A 260 11.35 -23.08 -1.90
CA VAL A 260 10.88 -23.15 -0.51
C VAL A 260 11.86 -23.98 0.31
N ASP A 261 12.29 -23.43 1.43
CA ASP A 261 13.20 -24.12 2.36
C ASP A 261 12.54 -25.34 2.99
N VAL A 262 13.29 -26.42 3.08
CA VAL A 262 12.87 -27.64 3.79
C VAL A 262 13.44 -27.61 5.21
N LEU A 263 12.56 -27.69 6.21
CA LEU A 263 12.98 -27.75 7.60
C LEU A 263 13.82 -28.97 7.86
N THR A 264 15.06 -28.75 8.27
CA THR A 264 16.01 -29.80 8.61
C THR A 264 16.20 -29.85 10.13
N PRO A 265 15.87 -30.95 10.79
CA PRO A 265 15.91 -31.03 12.25
C PRO A 265 17.33 -30.98 12.83
N TRP A 266 18.33 -31.35 12.03
CA TRP A 266 19.72 -31.36 12.44
C TRP A 266 20.64 -31.28 11.22
N ALA A 267 21.39 -30.18 11.13
CA ALA A 267 22.34 -29.96 10.05
C ALA A 267 23.47 -29.02 10.47
N GLY A 268 24.65 -29.21 9.87
CA GLY A 268 25.81 -28.35 10.01
C GLY A 268 26.87 -28.69 8.97
N GLU A 269 28.04 -28.05 9.05
CA GLU A 269 29.12 -28.25 8.11
C GLU A 269 29.65 -29.71 8.23
N GLY A 270 29.43 -30.50 7.19
CA GLY A 270 29.86 -31.88 7.10
C GLY A 270 29.08 -32.90 7.95
N TYR A 271 27.96 -32.51 8.57
CA TYR A 271 27.13 -33.42 9.36
C TYR A 271 25.63 -33.08 9.30
N GLY A 272 24.79 -34.05 9.63
CA GLY A 272 23.35 -33.89 9.73
C GLY A 272 22.56 -34.98 9.03
N ALA A 273 21.22 -34.83 9.06
CA ALA A 273 20.28 -35.70 8.36
C ALA A 273 19.37 -34.81 7.47
N ARG A 274 19.33 -35.11 6.18
CA ARG A 274 18.51 -34.43 5.22
C ARG A 274 17.49 -35.36 4.62
N PHE A 275 16.21 -35.01 4.70
CA PHE A 275 15.10 -35.74 4.11
C PHE A 275 14.49 -34.87 3.04
N LEU A 276 14.60 -35.30 1.78
CA LEU A 276 14.10 -34.55 0.64
C LEU A 276 12.73 -35.11 0.24
N PRO A 277 11.67 -34.29 0.25
CA PRO A 277 10.35 -34.69 -0.25
C PRO A 277 10.40 -35.00 -1.75
N ARG A 278 9.63 -36.01 -2.17
CA ARG A 278 9.51 -36.39 -3.58
C ARG A 278 8.41 -35.59 -4.27
N ILE A 279 8.53 -35.43 -5.58
CA ILE A 279 7.48 -34.85 -6.40
C ILE A 279 6.18 -35.65 -6.21
N GLY A 280 5.07 -34.93 -5.94
CA GLY A 280 3.76 -35.51 -5.66
C GLY A 280 3.44 -35.70 -4.18
N GLU A 281 4.41 -35.63 -3.27
CA GLU A 281 4.15 -35.66 -1.83
C GLU A 281 3.47 -34.39 -1.35
N ILE A 282 2.65 -34.48 -0.24
CA ILE A 282 1.88 -33.37 0.35
C ILE A 282 2.30 -33.18 1.81
#